data_5fc3e506460a730230e9625b3e51fd00
#
_entry.id   5fc3e506460a730230e9625b3e51fd00
#
_cell.length_a   1.000
_cell.length_b   1.000
_cell.length_c   1.000
_cell.angle_alpha   90.00
_cell.angle_beta   90.00
_cell.angle_gamma   90.00
#
_symmetry.space_group_name_H-M   'P 1'
#
loop_
_entity.id
_entity.type
_entity.pdbx_description
1 polymer ?
#
loop_
_entity_poly.entity_id
_entity_poly.type
_entity_poly.pdbx_seq_one_letter_code
_entity_poly.pdbx_strand_id
1 'polypeptide(L)'
;MVWCSTVEGNPWNVALQTLPNSSSRQNVSIALSTDEGATFGTPKTICPRGSAYSAAVVLPDGTLGVYYEENGVFGGYTMRFVRFSLDWASNGQFKFTEESPFYPIKSTNLTAIEEITDKGVQSTDIYDLQGRKVENPSRGIYIINGKKVFIK
;
A
#
# COMPACT_ATOMS: atom_id res chain seq x y z
N MET A 1 -5.41 0.67 10.69
CA MET A 1 -6.46 0.09 9.83
C MET A 1 -5.99 0.10 8.40
N VAL A 2 -6.25 -0.97 7.64
CA VAL A 2 -5.95 -1.07 6.20
C VAL A 2 -7.16 -1.58 5.45
N TRP A 3 -7.29 -1.21 4.17
CA TRP A 3 -8.34 -1.69 3.28
C TRP A 3 -7.86 -2.92 2.53
N CYS A 4 -8.67 -3.96 2.54
CA CYS A 4 -8.43 -5.20 1.84
C CYS A 4 -9.41 -5.34 0.68
N SER A 5 -8.91 -5.74 -0.46
CA SER A 5 -9.77 -6.02 -1.60
C SER A 5 -10.54 -7.32 -1.39
N THR A 6 -11.79 -7.34 -1.82
CA THR A 6 -12.68 -8.48 -1.63
C THR A 6 -13.18 -9.03 -2.94
N VAL A 7 -13.74 -10.22 -2.85
CA VAL A 7 -14.35 -10.89 -3.97
C VAL A 7 -15.70 -10.36 -4.37
N GLU A 8 -16.06 -10.93 -5.49
CA GLU A 8 -17.36 -10.98 -6.11
C GLU A 8 -18.52 -11.02 -5.11
N GLY A 9 -19.48 -10.12 -5.29
CA GLY A 9 -20.69 -10.06 -4.47
C GLY A 9 -20.63 -9.20 -3.22
N ASN A 10 -19.47 -8.72 -2.82
CA ASN A 10 -19.37 -7.72 -1.77
C ASN A 10 -19.07 -6.34 -2.39
N PRO A 11 -20.03 -5.39 -2.38
CA PRO A 11 -19.82 -4.07 -2.96
C PRO A 11 -18.82 -3.20 -2.17
N TRP A 12 -18.46 -3.64 -0.97
CA TRP A 12 -17.57 -2.91 -0.07
C TRP A 12 -16.26 -3.63 0.11
N ASN A 13 -15.19 -2.87 0.12
CA ASN A 13 -13.90 -3.40 0.56
C ASN A 13 -13.94 -3.70 2.05
N VAL A 14 -13.28 -4.79 2.43
CA VAL A 14 -13.12 -5.12 3.84
C VAL A 14 -12.02 -4.25 4.43
N ALA A 15 -12.33 -3.58 5.52
CA ALA A 15 -11.32 -2.93 6.35
C ALA A 15 -10.82 -3.88 7.42
N LEU A 16 -9.51 -3.90 7.65
CA LEU A 16 -8.87 -4.64 8.73
C LEU A 16 -8.24 -3.68 9.73
N GLN A 17 -8.53 -3.87 11.00
CA GLN A 17 -7.80 -3.21 12.07
C GLN A 17 -7.04 -4.22 12.92
N THR A 18 -5.97 -3.77 13.55
CA THR A 18 -5.25 -4.48 14.60
C THR A 18 -5.49 -3.81 15.93
N LEU A 19 -5.63 -4.58 16.98
CA LEU A 19 -5.88 -4.08 18.33
C LEU A 19 -5.36 -5.05 19.40
N PRO A 20 -4.95 -4.57 20.58
CA PRO A 20 -4.86 -5.41 21.76
C PRO A 20 -6.29 -5.69 22.24
N ASN A 21 -6.77 -6.92 22.04
CA ASN A 21 -8.12 -7.31 22.43
C ASN A 21 -8.16 -7.75 23.91
N SER A 22 -7.82 -6.81 24.78
CA SER A 22 -7.72 -6.99 26.22
C SER A 22 -7.73 -5.64 26.94
N SER A 23 -8.00 -5.62 28.23
CA SER A 23 -7.85 -4.44 29.08
C SER A 23 -6.38 -4.07 29.37
N SER A 24 -5.44 -4.89 28.96
CA SER A 24 -4.00 -4.70 29.13
C SER A 24 -3.25 -4.89 27.81
N ARG A 25 -1.92 -4.64 27.80
CA ARG A 25 -1.07 -4.86 26.63
C ARG A 25 -0.84 -6.34 26.37
N GLN A 26 -1.86 -7.00 25.86
CA GLN A 26 -1.83 -8.43 25.47
C GLN A 26 -2.89 -8.72 24.43
N ASN A 27 -2.83 -9.92 23.84
CA ASN A 27 -3.81 -10.44 22.93
C ASN A 27 -3.99 -9.59 21.67
N VAL A 28 -2.86 -9.30 20.96
CA VAL A 28 -2.97 -8.65 19.64
C VAL A 28 -3.82 -9.50 18.73
N SER A 29 -4.85 -8.88 18.22
CA SER A 29 -5.90 -9.47 17.39
C SER A 29 -6.13 -8.62 16.15
N ILE A 30 -6.83 -9.19 15.18
CA ILE A 30 -7.37 -8.48 14.02
C ILE A 30 -8.90 -8.52 14.09
N ALA A 31 -9.52 -7.47 13.60
CA ALA A 31 -10.97 -7.43 13.38
C ALA A 31 -11.25 -6.86 11.97
N LEU A 32 -12.29 -7.39 11.34
CA LEU A 32 -12.73 -6.99 10.00
C LEU A 32 -14.00 -6.16 10.07
N SER A 33 -14.10 -5.20 9.17
CA SER A 33 -15.29 -4.39 8.95
C SER A 33 -15.72 -4.50 7.50
N THR A 34 -17.02 -4.56 7.26
CA THR A 34 -17.64 -4.57 5.92
C THR A 34 -18.51 -3.33 5.65
N ASP A 35 -18.49 -2.38 6.56
CA ASP A 35 -19.28 -1.15 6.55
C ASP A 35 -18.41 0.10 6.72
N GLU A 36 -17.28 0.12 6.03
CA GLU A 36 -16.32 1.25 6.01
C GLU A 36 -15.74 1.61 7.38
N GLY A 37 -15.69 0.65 8.29
CA GLY A 37 -15.15 0.84 9.64
C GLY A 37 -16.16 1.35 10.65
N ALA A 38 -17.45 1.41 10.30
CA ALA A 38 -18.51 1.79 11.24
C ALA A 38 -18.68 0.75 12.35
N THR A 39 -18.60 -0.54 11.99
CA THR A 39 -18.57 -1.65 12.96
C THR A 39 -17.49 -2.66 12.62
N PHE A 40 -17.01 -3.38 13.62
CA PHE A 40 -16.03 -4.45 13.47
C PHE A 40 -16.57 -5.76 14.03
N GLY A 41 -16.33 -6.83 13.30
CA GLY A 41 -16.69 -8.18 13.71
C GLY A 41 -15.84 -8.68 14.88
N THR A 42 -16.11 -9.93 15.28
CA THR A 42 -15.39 -10.59 16.39
C THR A 42 -13.89 -10.63 16.11
N PRO A 43 -13.05 -10.11 17.02
CA PRO A 43 -11.60 -10.14 16.85
C PRO A 43 -11.03 -11.55 16.78
N LYS A 44 -10.12 -11.78 15.85
CA LYS A 44 -9.35 -13.02 15.73
C LYS A 44 -7.94 -12.81 16.27
N THR A 45 -7.58 -13.61 17.25
CA THR A 45 -6.29 -13.51 17.93
C THR A 45 -5.13 -13.90 17.03
N ILE A 46 -4.09 -13.07 17.00
CA ILE A 46 -2.77 -13.35 16.40
C ILE A 46 -1.78 -13.79 17.48
N CYS A 47 -1.71 -13.04 18.57
CA CYS A 47 -0.82 -13.33 19.67
C CYS A 47 -1.58 -13.27 21.00
N PRO A 48 -1.83 -14.40 21.67
CA PRO A 48 -2.57 -14.41 22.94
C PRO A 48 -1.75 -13.93 24.13
N ARG A 49 -0.44 -13.79 23.97
CA ARG A 49 0.51 -13.39 25.01
C ARG A 49 0.56 -11.88 25.19
N GLY A 50 1.39 -11.44 26.13
CA GLY A 50 1.74 -10.02 26.26
C GLY A 50 2.21 -9.45 24.92
N SER A 51 1.54 -8.42 24.45
CA SER A 51 1.78 -7.81 23.14
C SER A 51 1.20 -6.39 23.13
N ALA A 52 1.80 -5.52 22.34
CA ALA A 52 1.47 -4.10 22.43
C ALA A 52 1.17 -3.50 21.05
N TYR A 53 2.00 -2.56 20.61
CA TYR A 53 1.77 -1.84 19.37
C TYR A 53 1.77 -2.77 18.16
N SER A 54 0.90 -2.46 17.20
CA SER A 54 0.76 -3.23 15.97
C SER A 54 0.44 -2.34 14.79
N ALA A 55 0.88 -2.76 13.62
CA ALA A 55 0.57 -2.14 12.35
C ALA A 55 0.22 -3.23 11.32
N ALA A 56 -0.70 -2.91 10.42
CA ALA A 56 -1.09 -3.81 9.34
C ALA A 56 -0.78 -3.19 7.98
N VAL A 57 -0.54 -4.04 7.00
CA VAL A 57 -0.29 -3.68 5.61
C VAL A 57 -0.90 -4.75 4.69
N VAL A 58 -1.40 -4.32 3.55
CA VAL A 58 -1.72 -5.23 2.43
C VAL A 58 -0.49 -5.33 1.55
N LEU A 59 -0.03 -6.55 1.33
CA LEU A 59 1.15 -6.84 0.53
C LEU A 59 0.79 -6.91 -0.97
N PRO A 60 1.77 -6.74 -1.88
CA PRO A 60 1.51 -6.71 -3.32
C PRO A 60 0.82 -7.94 -3.89
N ASP A 61 0.92 -9.08 -3.23
CA ASP A 61 0.25 -10.32 -3.61
C ASP A 61 -1.11 -10.52 -2.96
N GLY A 62 -1.63 -9.48 -2.30
CA GLY A 62 -2.92 -9.49 -1.62
C GLY A 62 -2.94 -10.17 -0.26
N THR A 63 -1.83 -10.67 0.22
CA THR A 63 -1.75 -11.15 1.60
C THR A 63 -1.64 -9.99 2.57
N LEU A 64 -1.99 -10.25 3.81
CA LEU A 64 -1.98 -9.29 4.90
C LEU A 64 -0.74 -9.52 5.77
N GLY A 65 0.01 -8.47 6.02
CA GLY A 65 1.12 -8.46 6.97
C GLY A 65 0.72 -7.72 8.24
N VAL A 66 1.02 -8.27 9.39
CA VAL A 66 0.89 -7.59 10.68
C VAL A 66 2.22 -7.63 11.40
N TYR A 67 2.70 -6.45 11.74
CA TYR A 67 3.87 -6.26 12.57
C TYR A 67 3.42 -5.87 13.97
N TYR A 68 3.95 -6.52 15.00
CA TYR A 68 3.55 -6.25 16.38
C TYR A 68 4.68 -6.50 17.38
N GLU A 69 4.54 -5.89 18.54
CA GLU A 69 5.42 -6.09 19.69
C GLU A 69 4.90 -7.24 20.54
N GLU A 70 5.77 -8.20 20.84
CA GLU A 70 5.51 -9.29 21.78
C GLU A 70 6.43 -9.15 22.99
N ASN A 71 5.95 -9.43 24.20
CA ASN A 71 6.78 -9.40 25.40
C ASN A 71 7.94 -10.38 25.25
N GLY A 72 9.15 -9.88 25.44
CA GLY A 72 10.37 -10.69 25.44
C GLY A 72 10.47 -11.56 26.71
N VAL A 73 11.13 -12.71 26.58
CA VAL A 73 11.33 -13.66 27.67
C VAL A 73 12.16 -13.04 28.82
N PHE A 74 13.06 -12.11 28.50
CA PHE A 74 13.96 -11.45 29.45
C PHE A 74 13.58 -9.99 29.73
N GLY A 75 12.34 -9.61 29.49
CA GLY A 75 11.87 -8.23 29.53
C GLY A 75 12.02 -7.50 28.19
N GLY A 76 11.39 -6.32 28.09
CA GLY A 76 11.30 -5.58 26.82
C GLY A 76 10.33 -6.22 25.83
N TYR A 77 10.47 -5.84 24.56
CA TYR A 77 9.62 -6.34 23.47
C TYR A 77 10.47 -6.98 22.38
N THR A 78 9.94 -8.05 21.82
CA THR A 78 10.43 -8.68 20.60
C THR A 78 9.49 -8.29 19.46
N MET A 79 10.04 -7.79 18.37
CA MET A 79 9.27 -7.45 17.19
C MET A 79 8.94 -8.71 16.40
N ARG A 80 7.67 -8.85 16.02
CA ARG A 80 7.16 -9.98 15.24
C ARG A 80 6.50 -9.49 13.98
N PHE A 81 6.65 -10.26 12.92
CA PHE A 81 5.91 -10.10 11.68
C PHE A 81 5.19 -11.41 11.35
N VAL A 82 3.90 -11.32 11.10
CA VAL A 82 3.09 -12.44 10.63
C VAL A 82 2.43 -12.09 9.31
N ARG A 83 2.24 -13.10 8.49
CA ARG A 83 1.61 -12.96 7.18
C ARG A 83 0.50 -14.00 7.04
N PHE A 84 -0.64 -13.58 6.50
CA PHE A 84 -1.81 -14.45 6.31
C PHE A 84 -2.68 -13.95 5.15
N SER A 85 -3.57 -14.80 4.67
CA SER A 85 -4.54 -14.43 3.64
C SER A 85 -5.78 -13.75 4.23
N LEU A 86 -6.49 -12.99 3.40
CA LEU A 86 -7.81 -12.46 3.78
C LEU A 86 -8.81 -13.59 4.04
N ASP A 87 -8.71 -14.68 3.28
CA ASP A 87 -9.48 -15.90 3.48
C ASP A 87 -9.31 -16.46 4.91
N TRP A 88 -8.06 -16.58 5.38
CA TRP A 88 -7.79 -17.00 6.76
C TRP A 88 -8.33 -15.98 7.78
N ALA A 89 -8.10 -14.68 7.53
CA ALA A 89 -8.54 -13.62 8.45
C ALA A 89 -10.06 -13.59 8.63
N SER A 90 -10.80 -13.89 7.57
CA SER A 90 -12.27 -13.86 7.52
C SER A 90 -12.94 -15.21 7.76
N ASN A 91 -12.19 -16.26 8.09
CA ASN A 91 -12.71 -17.65 8.18
C ASN A 91 -13.38 -18.13 6.87
N GLY A 92 -12.78 -17.83 5.73
CA GLY A 92 -13.26 -18.25 4.42
C GLY A 92 -14.34 -17.32 3.82
N GLN A 93 -14.70 -16.26 4.51
CA GLN A 93 -15.78 -15.37 4.08
C GLN A 93 -15.39 -14.44 2.93
N PHE A 94 -14.14 -14.01 2.91
CA PHE A 94 -13.62 -13.08 1.92
C PHE A 94 -12.31 -13.57 1.31
N LYS A 95 -12.16 -13.31 0.01
CA LYS A 95 -10.91 -13.57 -0.71
C LYS A 95 -10.43 -12.28 -1.36
N PHE A 96 -9.14 -12.15 -1.48
CA PHE A 96 -8.53 -11.05 -2.19
C PHE A 96 -8.86 -11.11 -3.70
N THR A 97 -9.12 -9.94 -4.30
CA THR A 97 -9.30 -9.81 -5.75
C THR A 97 -8.42 -8.70 -6.31
N GLU A 98 -7.85 -8.93 -7.48
CA GLU A 98 -7.05 -7.95 -8.19
C GLU A 98 -7.88 -6.82 -8.82
N GLU A 99 -9.18 -6.99 -8.92
CA GLU A 99 -10.09 -6.04 -9.58
C GLU A 99 -10.54 -4.89 -8.69
N SER A 100 -10.21 -4.94 -7.41
CA SER A 100 -10.58 -3.86 -6.49
C SER A 100 -9.82 -2.57 -6.78
N PRO A 101 -10.50 -1.41 -6.78
CA PRO A 101 -9.85 -0.11 -6.94
C PRO A 101 -8.87 0.23 -5.79
N PHE A 102 -8.95 -0.47 -4.67
CA PHE A 102 -8.04 -0.33 -3.54
C PHE A 102 -6.93 -1.38 -3.52
N TYR A 103 -6.81 -2.12 -4.61
CA TYR A 103 -5.69 -3.04 -4.75
C TYR A 103 -4.38 -2.27 -4.59
N PRO A 104 -3.47 -2.71 -3.71
CA PRO A 104 -2.16 -2.07 -3.64
C PRO A 104 -1.51 -2.18 -5.01
N ILE A 105 -1.01 -1.06 -5.50
CA ILE A 105 -0.34 -0.97 -6.80
C ILE A 105 0.57 -2.18 -6.94
N LYS A 106 0.33 -3.01 -7.97
CA LYS A 106 1.27 -4.08 -8.29
C LYS A 106 2.63 -3.43 -8.37
N SER A 107 3.54 -3.86 -7.55
CA SER A 107 4.94 -3.51 -7.71
C SER A 107 5.45 -4.19 -8.99
N THR A 108 5.02 -3.67 -10.12
CA THR A 108 5.73 -3.87 -11.37
C THR A 108 7.02 -3.10 -11.20
N ASN A 109 8.02 -3.79 -10.63
CA ASN A 109 9.38 -3.29 -10.56
C ASN A 109 9.43 -1.77 -10.37
N LEU A 110 9.33 -1.28 -9.13
CA LEU A 110 9.75 0.07 -8.80
C LEU A 110 11.30 0.16 -8.94
N THR A 111 11.80 -0.32 -10.05
CA THR A 111 13.09 0.06 -10.56
C THR A 111 12.86 1.34 -11.31
N ALA A 112 13.12 2.44 -10.61
CA ALA A 112 13.16 3.78 -11.18
C ALA A 112 11.86 4.18 -11.92
N ILE A 113 11.49 5.42 -11.81
CA ILE A 113 10.55 6.15 -12.64
C ILE A 113 10.43 5.41 -13.98
N GLU A 114 9.33 4.66 -14.18
CA GLU A 114 9.00 4.21 -15.52
C GLU A 114 9.05 5.46 -16.37
N GLU A 115 9.93 5.44 -17.36
CA GLU A 115 9.98 6.45 -18.38
C GLU A 115 8.53 6.67 -18.79
N ILE A 116 7.96 7.84 -18.48
CA ILE A 116 6.66 8.22 -19.00
C ILE A 116 6.87 8.23 -20.51
N THR A 117 6.66 7.10 -21.13
CA THR A 117 6.59 7.04 -22.59
C THR A 117 5.28 7.71 -22.94
N ASP A 118 5.35 9.01 -23.08
CA ASP A 118 4.30 9.82 -23.68
C ASP A 118 4.06 9.29 -25.09
N LYS A 119 3.14 8.33 -25.17
CA LYS A 119 2.68 7.80 -26.45
C LYS A 119 1.82 8.88 -27.09
N GLY A 120 2.46 9.87 -27.68
CA GLY A 120 1.79 10.55 -28.77
C GLY A 120 1.59 12.05 -28.76
N VAL A 121 2.27 12.82 -27.97
CA VAL A 121 2.41 14.23 -28.28
C VAL A 121 3.87 14.49 -28.62
N GLN A 122 4.17 14.41 -29.91
CA GLN A 122 5.41 15.04 -30.41
C GLN A 122 5.18 16.55 -30.34
N SER A 123 5.35 17.12 -29.15
CA SER A 123 5.43 18.54 -29.00
C SER A 123 6.78 18.98 -29.58
N THR A 124 6.76 19.72 -30.65
CA THR A 124 7.93 20.39 -31.20
C THR A 124 8.34 21.59 -30.36
N ASP A 125 7.73 21.76 -29.20
CA ASP A 125 7.98 22.86 -28.30
C ASP A 125 9.41 22.81 -27.74
N ILE A 126 10.04 23.96 -27.73
CA ILE A 126 11.39 24.15 -27.23
C ILE A 126 11.31 24.80 -25.85
N TYR A 127 11.99 24.23 -24.90
CA TYR A 127 12.05 24.76 -23.53
C TYR A 127 13.51 25.06 -23.12
N ASP A 128 13.69 26.14 -22.37
CA ASP A 128 14.99 26.41 -21.74
C ASP A 128 15.21 25.48 -20.54
N LEU A 129 16.40 25.56 -19.92
CA LEU A 129 16.74 24.74 -18.76
C LEU A 129 15.94 25.09 -17.49
N GLN A 130 15.20 26.19 -17.49
CA GLN A 130 14.28 26.60 -16.44
C GLN A 130 12.84 26.15 -16.71
N GLY A 131 12.58 25.43 -17.82
CA GLY A 131 11.26 24.92 -18.20
C GLY A 131 10.35 25.95 -18.86
N ARG A 132 10.85 27.12 -19.29
CA ARG A 132 10.08 28.13 -20.00
C ARG A 132 10.09 27.81 -21.49
N LYS A 133 8.92 27.92 -22.14
CA LYS A 133 8.79 27.75 -23.58
C LYS A 133 9.52 28.87 -24.32
N VAL A 134 10.28 28.50 -25.35
CA VAL A 134 11.08 29.43 -26.16
C VAL A 134 10.64 29.33 -27.61
N GLU A 135 10.10 30.40 -28.16
CA GLU A 135 9.63 30.44 -29.56
C GLU A 135 10.78 30.66 -30.58
N ASN A 136 11.78 31.45 -30.20
CA ASN A 136 12.92 31.76 -31.04
C ASN A 136 14.22 31.43 -30.29
N PRO A 137 14.69 30.18 -30.33
CA PRO A 137 15.87 29.79 -29.61
C PRO A 137 17.13 30.36 -30.24
N SER A 138 17.94 31.02 -29.44
CA SER A 138 19.30 31.46 -29.81
C SER A 138 20.30 30.34 -29.53
N ARG A 139 21.55 30.57 -29.79
CA ARG A 139 22.64 29.62 -29.47
C ARG A 139 22.57 29.24 -27.96
N GLY A 140 22.42 27.97 -27.69
CA GLY A 140 22.30 27.50 -26.30
C GLY A 140 21.82 26.05 -26.15
N ILE A 141 21.56 25.65 -24.91
CA ILE A 141 21.08 24.32 -24.59
C ILE A 141 19.58 24.41 -24.27
N TYR A 142 18.80 23.55 -24.89
CA TYR A 142 17.33 23.49 -24.77
C TYR A 142 16.83 22.06 -24.56
N ILE A 143 15.61 21.92 -24.15
CA ILE A 143 14.89 20.64 -24.08
C ILE A 143 13.89 20.63 -25.26
N ILE A 144 14.04 19.66 -26.14
CA ILE A 144 13.16 19.44 -27.31
C ILE A 144 12.75 17.97 -27.28
N ASN A 145 11.46 17.69 -27.27
CA ASN A 145 10.92 16.32 -27.16
C ASN A 145 11.52 15.54 -25.98
N GLY A 146 11.64 16.19 -24.83
CA GLY A 146 12.22 15.59 -23.63
C GLY A 146 13.74 15.33 -23.69
N LYS A 147 14.42 15.71 -24.77
CA LYS A 147 15.85 15.51 -24.95
C LYS A 147 16.61 16.84 -24.89
N LYS A 148 17.79 16.78 -24.30
CA LYS A 148 18.72 17.92 -24.24
C LYS A 148 19.40 18.11 -25.60
N VAL A 149 19.23 19.28 -26.21
CA VAL A 149 19.73 19.61 -27.53
C VAL A 149 20.56 20.91 -27.46
N PHE A 150 21.66 20.97 -28.16
CA PHE A 150 22.45 22.18 -28.31
C PHE A 150 22.17 22.80 -29.66
N ILE A 151 21.65 24.04 -29.67
CA ILE A 151 21.46 24.85 -30.87
C ILE A 151 22.71 25.70 -31.09
N LYS A 152 23.32 25.61 -32.26
CA LYS A 152 24.54 26.31 -32.65
C LYS A 152 24.27 27.74 -33.14
#